data_8b872a3349748a19e12eacda74753276
#
_entry.id   8b872a3349748a19e12eacda74753276
#
_cell.length_a   1.000
_cell.length_b   1.000
_cell.length_c   1.000
_cell.angle_alpha   90.00
_cell.angle_beta   90.00
_cell.angle_gamma   90.00
#
_symmetry.space_group_name_H-M   'P 1'
#
loop_
_entity.id
_entity.type
_entity.pdbx_description
1 polymer ?
#
loop_
_entity_poly.entity_id
_entity_poly.type
_entity_poly.pdbx_seq_one_letter_code
_entity_poly.pdbx_strand_id
1 'polypeptide(L)'
;TKVIKYEDDSKIYKTNDEQTYIDKNLIDKNGDGYNFCKVKVRTLRKPVIGDKFSSRHGQKGTIGNIIPECDMPFTENGVKPDIIINPHAIPSRMTIAQLKETVLGKVLLYLGYFGDGTSFGDFEVKDICKMLQDIGFESNSNEILYNGMTGEQLESNIFIGPVFYQRLKHMVNDKQHS
;
A
#
# COMPACT_ATOMS: atom_id res chain seq x y z
N THR A 1 5.11 -31.97 -6.89
CA THR A 1 5.69 -32.68 -8.04
C THR A 1 7.10 -33.12 -7.73
N LYS A 2 7.38 -34.38 -7.87
CA LYS A 2 8.69 -34.97 -7.58
C LYS A 2 9.44 -35.18 -8.89
N VAL A 3 10.66 -34.65 -8.97
CA VAL A 3 11.56 -34.93 -10.08
C VAL A 3 12.49 -36.06 -9.67
N ILE A 4 12.40 -37.20 -10.35
CA ILE A 4 13.20 -38.39 -10.05
C ILE A 4 14.46 -38.34 -10.87
N LYS A 5 15.57 -38.43 -10.22
CA LYS A 5 16.90 -38.51 -10.74
C LYS A 5 17.59 -39.73 -10.07
N TYR A 6 18.78 -40.12 -10.52
CA TYR A 6 19.56 -41.21 -9.90
C TYR A 6 19.82 -40.96 -8.40
N GLU A 7 20.03 -39.71 -8.03
CA GLU A 7 19.95 -39.20 -6.65
C GLU A 7 18.83 -38.17 -6.64
N ASP A 8 17.80 -38.42 -5.84
CA ASP A 8 16.63 -37.56 -5.76
C ASP A 8 16.84 -36.47 -4.70
N ASP A 9 17.14 -35.26 -5.13
CA ASP A 9 17.22 -34.07 -4.29
C ASP A 9 15.99 -33.15 -4.45
N SER A 10 14.92 -33.64 -5.01
CA SER A 10 13.68 -32.89 -5.22
C SER A 10 12.98 -32.59 -3.88
N LYS A 11 12.28 -31.47 -3.85
CA LYS A 11 11.45 -31.06 -2.73
C LYS A 11 9.98 -31.13 -3.09
N ILE A 12 9.17 -31.58 -2.12
CA ILE A 12 7.71 -31.51 -2.23
C ILE A 12 7.28 -30.12 -1.81
N TYR A 13 6.62 -29.38 -2.71
CA TYR A 13 5.98 -28.13 -2.34
C TYR A 13 4.66 -28.41 -1.63
N LYS A 14 4.56 -27.96 -0.38
CA LYS A 14 3.33 -28.04 0.41
C LYS A 14 2.58 -26.72 0.25
N THR A 15 1.35 -26.77 -0.24
CA THR A 15 0.42 -25.65 -0.24
C THR A 15 -0.25 -25.57 1.12
N ASN A 16 -0.14 -24.43 1.80
CA ASN A 16 -0.91 -24.16 3.01
C ASN A 16 -2.25 -23.58 2.54
N ASP A 17 -3.34 -24.30 2.56
CA ASP A 17 -4.74 -23.89 2.31
C ASP A 17 -5.00 -22.70 1.34
N GLU A 18 -3.95 -22.15 0.74
CA GLU A 18 -3.98 -21.04 -0.22
C GLU A 18 -4.05 -21.58 -1.64
N GLN A 19 -4.86 -20.97 -2.47
CA GLN A 19 -4.90 -21.30 -3.91
C GLN A 19 -3.58 -20.89 -4.54
N THR A 20 -2.82 -21.89 -5.00
CA THR A 20 -1.51 -21.70 -5.62
C THR A 20 -1.59 -22.11 -7.08
N TYR A 21 -1.06 -21.27 -7.95
CA TYR A 21 -1.03 -21.47 -9.39
C TYR A 21 0.39 -21.61 -9.89
N ILE A 22 0.58 -22.48 -10.89
CA ILE A 22 1.87 -22.55 -11.60
C ILE A 22 1.90 -21.42 -12.61
N ASP A 23 2.91 -20.56 -12.50
CA ASP A 23 3.10 -19.42 -13.38
C ASP A 23 4.02 -19.76 -14.56
N LYS A 24 5.12 -20.46 -14.30
CA LYS A 24 6.10 -20.84 -15.31
C LYS A 24 6.85 -22.12 -14.96
N ASN A 25 7.10 -22.95 -15.95
CA ASN A 25 7.96 -24.11 -15.86
C ASN A 25 9.22 -23.89 -16.69
N LEU A 26 10.35 -24.29 -16.15
CA LEU A 26 11.63 -24.33 -16.86
C LEU A 26 12.23 -25.72 -16.69
N ILE A 27 12.49 -26.40 -17.79
CA ILE A 27 13.17 -27.69 -17.84
C ILE A 27 14.45 -27.49 -18.65
N ASP A 28 15.60 -27.81 -18.07
CA ASP A 28 16.89 -27.61 -18.68
C ASP A 28 17.91 -28.61 -18.13
N LYS A 29 19.12 -28.58 -18.68
CA LYS A 29 20.26 -29.36 -18.19
C LYS A 29 21.24 -28.43 -17.47
N ASN A 30 21.79 -28.90 -16.35
CA ASN A 30 22.87 -28.18 -15.68
C ASN A 30 24.20 -28.34 -16.40
N GLY A 31 25.26 -27.67 -15.94
CA GLY A 31 26.61 -27.77 -16.49
C GLY A 31 27.21 -29.17 -16.45
N ASP A 32 26.71 -30.05 -15.58
CA ASP A 32 27.13 -31.43 -15.45
C ASP A 32 26.30 -32.41 -16.32
N GLY A 33 25.36 -31.88 -17.09
CA GLY A 33 24.50 -32.66 -18.00
C GLY A 33 23.28 -33.31 -17.36
N TYR A 34 22.99 -33.04 -16.08
CA TYR A 34 21.76 -33.52 -15.40
C TYR A 34 20.57 -32.64 -15.73
N ASN A 35 19.40 -33.25 -15.84
CA ASN A 35 18.15 -32.55 -16.04
C ASN A 35 17.68 -31.93 -14.71
N PHE A 36 17.22 -30.71 -14.78
CA PHE A 36 16.54 -30.07 -13.65
C PHE A 36 15.22 -29.42 -14.10
N CYS A 37 14.30 -29.27 -13.16
CA CYS A 37 13.05 -28.57 -13.37
C CYS A 37 12.92 -27.47 -12.31
N LYS A 38 12.66 -26.23 -12.77
CA LYS A 38 12.27 -25.11 -11.91
C LYS A 38 10.81 -24.79 -12.18
N VAL A 39 10.00 -24.77 -11.14
CA VAL A 39 8.60 -24.42 -11.20
C VAL A 39 8.39 -23.13 -10.43
N LYS A 40 7.95 -22.08 -11.12
CA LYS A 40 7.52 -20.83 -10.49
C LYS A 40 6.06 -20.93 -10.13
N VAL A 41 5.76 -20.78 -8.87
CA VAL A 41 4.40 -20.76 -8.36
C VAL A 41 4.02 -19.38 -7.88
N ARG A 42 2.73 -19.02 -7.99
CA ARG A 42 2.19 -17.77 -7.47
C ARG A 42 0.98 -18.04 -6.59
N THR A 43 0.85 -17.24 -5.58
CA THR A 43 -0.27 -17.24 -4.65
C THR A 43 -0.71 -15.81 -4.42
N LEU A 44 -2.02 -15.55 -4.50
CA LEU A 44 -2.57 -14.24 -4.21
C LEU A 44 -2.79 -14.11 -2.71
N ARG A 45 -2.04 -13.21 -2.08
CA ARG A 45 -2.17 -12.90 -0.66
C ARG A 45 -2.81 -11.54 -0.46
N LYS A 46 -4.12 -11.51 -0.30
CA LYS A 46 -4.83 -10.28 0.07
C LYS A 46 -4.44 -9.84 1.48
N PRO A 47 -4.37 -8.53 1.75
CA PRO A 47 -4.15 -8.02 3.09
C PRO A 47 -5.20 -8.54 4.06
N VAL A 48 -4.75 -8.90 5.26
CA VAL A 48 -5.60 -9.36 6.36
C VAL A 48 -5.30 -8.53 7.62
N ILE A 49 -6.19 -8.55 8.58
CA ILE A 49 -5.99 -7.91 9.89
C ILE A 49 -4.71 -8.46 10.53
N GLY A 50 -3.84 -7.56 10.96
CA GLY A 50 -2.54 -7.90 11.55
C GLY A 50 -1.35 -7.78 10.60
N ASP A 51 -1.57 -7.67 9.29
CA ASP A 51 -0.49 -7.40 8.32
C ASP A 51 0.07 -5.99 8.52
N LYS A 52 1.37 -5.84 8.28
CA LYS A 52 2.06 -4.56 8.46
C LYS A 52 2.24 -3.82 7.15
N PHE A 53 1.93 -2.54 7.20
CA PHE A 53 2.15 -1.56 6.14
C PHE A 53 2.98 -0.39 6.64
N SER A 54 3.61 0.31 5.75
CA SER A 54 4.39 1.51 6.08
C SER A 54 4.34 2.52 4.95
N SER A 55 4.36 3.80 5.33
CA SER A 55 4.72 4.87 4.40
C SER A 55 6.24 4.91 4.19
N ARG A 56 6.72 5.81 3.34
CA ARG A 56 8.16 6.05 3.13
C ARG A 56 8.82 6.84 4.27
N HIS A 57 8.06 7.19 5.31
CA HIS A 57 8.49 8.04 6.43
C HIS A 57 8.63 7.26 7.75
N GLY A 58 8.76 5.95 7.69
CA GLY A 58 8.91 5.12 8.89
C GLY A 58 7.64 4.95 9.73
N GLN A 59 6.47 5.28 9.17
CA GLN A 59 5.17 5.13 9.82
C GLN A 59 4.61 3.72 9.63
N LYS A 60 5.31 2.73 10.17
CA LYS A 60 4.79 1.36 10.18
C LYS A 60 3.52 1.25 11.00
N GLY A 61 2.55 0.58 10.46
CA GLY A 61 1.27 0.33 11.13
C GLY A 61 0.74 -1.05 10.80
N THR A 62 -0.08 -1.56 11.70
CA THR A 62 -0.73 -2.85 11.55
C THR A 62 -2.18 -2.63 11.17
N ILE A 63 -2.71 -3.42 10.25
CA ILE A 63 -4.14 -3.37 9.90
C ILE A 63 -4.95 -3.77 11.13
N GLY A 64 -5.75 -2.86 11.64
CA GLY A 64 -6.65 -3.08 12.77
C GLY A 64 -8.06 -3.49 12.34
N ASN A 65 -8.50 -3.05 11.17
CA ASN A 65 -9.81 -3.38 10.63
C ASN A 65 -9.79 -3.34 9.10
N ILE A 66 -10.72 -4.05 8.48
CA ILE A 66 -10.96 -4.03 7.04
C ILE A 66 -12.43 -3.66 6.83
N ILE A 67 -12.67 -2.55 6.15
CA ILE A 67 -14.00 -2.01 5.88
C ILE A 67 -14.35 -2.29 4.42
N PRO A 68 -15.54 -2.79 4.10
CA PRO A 68 -16.00 -2.90 2.72
C PRO A 68 -15.94 -1.56 1.99
N GLU A 69 -15.60 -1.55 0.72
CA GLU A 69 -15.49 -0.32 -0.07
C GLU A 69 -16.78 0.49 -0.10
N CYS A 70 -17.94 -0.16 -0.09
CA CYS A 70 -19.25 0.50 -0.06
C CYS A 70 -19.50 1.29 1.24
N ASP A 71 -18.87 0.87 2.35
CA ASP A 71 -19.03 1.50 3.66
C ASP A 71 -17.97 2.58 3.95
N MET A 72 -16.98 2.71 3.07
CA MET A 72 -15.95 3.74 3.21
C MET A 72 -16.52 5.13 2.98
N PRO A 73 -16.06 6.11 3.76
CA PRO A 73 -16.43 7.50 3.51
C PRO A 73 -15.97 7.96 2.12
N PHE A 74 -16.64 8.90 1.54
CA PHE A 74 -16.35 9.41 0.20
C PHE A 74 -16.39 10.94 0.16
N THR A 75 -15.61 11.51 -0.75
CA THR A 75 -15.59 12.95 -1.02
C THR A 75 -16.76 13.35 -1.91
N GLU A 76 -17.01 14.64 -2.06
CA GLU A 76 -18.01 15.20 -2.97
C GLU A 76 -17.79 14.70 -4.42
N ASN A 77 -16.55 14.52 -4.82
CA ASN A 77 -16.18 13.99 -6.14
C ASN A 77 -16.26 12.44 -6.25
N GLY A 78 -16.72 11.77 -5.21
CA GLY A 78 -16.86 10.31 -5.18
C GLY A 78 -15.56 9.54 -4.90
N VAL A 79 -14.49 10.21 -4.53
CA VAL A 79 -13.21 9.56 -4.20
C VAL A 79 -13.31 8.92 -2.81
N LYS A 80 -12.98 7.65 -2.73
CA LYS A 80 -12.93 6.90 -1.48
C LYS A 80 -11.47 6.69 -1.05
N PRO A 81 -11.13 6.86 0.24
CA PRO A 81 -9.79 6.54 0.72
C PRO A 81 -9.55 5.02 0.73
N ASP A 82 -8.32 4.61 0.46
CA ASP A 82 -7.89 3.21 0.56
C ASP A 82 -7.43 2.85 1.96
N ILE A 83 -6.91 3.83 2.70
CA ILE A 83 -6.36 3.67 4.05
C ILE A 83 -6.82 4.82 4.93
N ILE A 84 -7.26 4.49 6.14
CA ILE A 84 -7.53 5.45 7.21
C ILE A 84 -6.48 5.24 8.31
N ILE A 85 -5.78 6.28 8.67
CA ILE A 85 -4.74 6.26 9.71
C ILE A 85 -5.14 7.07 10.93
N ASN A 86 -4.61 6.69 12.09
CA ASN A 86 -4.78 7.46 13.31
C ASN A 86 -3.88 8.71 13.27
N PRO A 87 -4.42 9.92 13.33
CA PRO A 87 -3.64 11.16 13.30
C PRO A 87 -2.69 11.31 14.49
N HIS A 88 -2.95 10.67 15.62
CA HIS A 88 -2.08 10.71 16.80
C HIS A 88 -0.69 10.09 16.59
N ALA A 89 -0.51 9.34 15.50
CA ALA A 89 0.79 8.80 15.12
C ALA A 89 1.75 9.89 14.56
N ILE A 90 1.25 11.04 14.16
CA ILE A 90 2.06 12.09 13.52
C ILE A 90 2.83 12.96 14.53
N PRO A 91 2.20 13.54 15.60
CA PRO A 91 2.89 14.48 16.48
C PRO A 91 4.08 13.88 17.22
N SER A 92 3.91 12.70 17.79
CA SER A 92 4.98 12.04 18.57
C SER A 92 6.17 11.60 17.74
N ARG A 93 5.97 11.32 16.47
CA ARG A 93 7.02 10.87 15.54
C ARG A 93 7.58 11.98 14.67
N MET A 94 6.97 13.15 14.72
CA MET A 94 7.37 14.34 13.95
C MET A 94 7.53 14.08 12.45
N THR A 95 6.71 13.20 11.88
CA THR A 95 6.72 12.84 10.45
C THR A 95 5.96 13.84 9.59
N ILE A 96 6.34 15.11 9.70
CA ILE A 96 5.71 16.22 8.96
C ILE A 96 5.89 16.06 7.45
N ALA A 97 6.99 15.46 7.03
CA ALA A 97 7.25 15.18 5.62
C ALA A 97 6.16 14.32 4.96
N GLN A 98 5.51 13.43 5.70
CA GLN A 98 4.38 12.67 5.20
C GLN A 98 3.17 13.55 4.86
N LEU A 99 2.88 14.55 5.68
CA LEU A 99 1.82 15.52 5.40
C LEU A 99 2.15 16.38 4.18
N LYS A 100 3.40 16.81 4.05
CA LYS A 100 3.88 17.53 2.86
C LYS A 100 3.75 16.68 1.60
N GLU A 101 4.13 15.40 1.66
CA GLU A 101 3.96 14.44 0.57
C GLU A 101 2.50 14.35 0.13
N THR A 102 1.59 14.27 1.08
CA THR A 102 0.14 14.16 0.80
C THR A 102 -0.39 15.38 0.05
N VAL A 103 -0.06 16.58 0.54
CA VAL A 103 -0.54 17.83 -0.09
C VAL A 103 0.09 18.01 -1.48
N LEU A 104 1.40 17.81 -1.59
CA LEU A 104 2.11 17.90 -2.87
C LEU A 104 1.61 16.85 -3.87
N GLY A 105 1.42 15.61 -3.43
CA GLY A 105 0.92 14.54 -4.28
C GLY A 105 -0.47 14.83 -4.85
N LYS A 106 -1.32 15.48 -4.08
CA LYS A 106 -2.64 15.92 -4.55
C LYS A 106 -2.53 16.97 -5.65
N VAL A 107 -1.70 17.98 -5.48
CA VAL A 107 -1.42 18.99 -6.48
C VAL A 107 -0.89 18.38 -7.78
N LEU A 108 0.14 17.53 -7.64
CA LEU A 108 0.79 16.89 -8.79
C LEU A 108 -0.15 15.96 -9.56
N LEU A 109 -1.03 15.26 -8.85
CA LEU A 109 -2.02 14.38 -9.47
C LEU A 109 -2.96 15.16 -10.40
N TYR A 110 -3.46 16.31 -9.94
CA TYR A 110 -4.37 17.16 -10.74
C TYR A 110 -3.65 17.89 -11.88
N LEU A 111 -2.40 18.28 -11.68
CA LEU A 111 -1.59 18.93 -12.72
C LEU A 111 -0.95 17.92 -13.69
N GLY A 112 -0.89 16.65 -13.36
CA GLY A 112 -0.30 15.60 -14.20
C GLY A 112 1.23 15.64 -14.25
N TYR A 113 1.89 16.10 -13.18
CA TYR A 113 3.35 16.17 -13.10
C TYR A 113 3.93 15.19 -12.10
N PHE A 114 5.23 14.88 -12.29
CA PHE A 114 6.04 14.23 -11.27
C PHE A 114 6.67 15.29 -10.36
N GLY A 115 6.66 15.04 -9.06
CA GLY A 115 7.26 15.92 -8.07
C GLY A 115 8.73 15.61 -7.82
N ASP A 116 9.51 16.65 -7.54
CA ASP A 116 10.86 16.50 -7.00
C ASP A 116 10.79 16.34 -5.48
N GLY A 117 11.23 15.19 -4.99
CA GLY A 117 11.30 14.84 -3.55
C GLY A 117 12.71 14.89 -2.99
N THR A 118 13.66 15.55 -3.67
CA THR A 118 15.05 15.65 -3.23
C THR A 118 15.13 16.32 -1.85
N SER A 119 15.96 15.73 -0.99
CA SER A 119 16.21 16.28 0.35
C SER A 119 16.89 17.63 0.27
N PHE A 120 16.55 18.54 1.21
CA PHE A 120 17.12 19.89 1.30
C PHE A 120 16.86 20.80 0.09
N GLY A 121 15.81 20.51 -0.70
CA GLY A 121 15.36 21.40 -1.77
C GLY A 121 14.58 22.61 -1.24
N ASP A 122 14.53 23.67 -2.03
CA ASP A 122 13.87 24.96 -1.71
C ASP A 122 12.33 24.90 -1.91
N PHE A 123 11.68 23.86 -1.40
CA PHE A 123 10.25 23.68 -1.57
C PHE A 123 9.48 24.22 -0.36
N GLU A 124 8.84 25.38 -0.52
CA GLU A 124 8.02 25.96 0.53
C GLU A 124 6.60 25.40 0.53
N VAL A 125 6.09 25.08 1.73
CA VAL A 125 4.71 24.58 1.92
C VAL A 125 3.69 25.59 1.44
N LYS A 126 3.96 26.89 1.60
CA LYS A 126 3.08 27.98 1.17
C LYS A 126 2.81 27.97 -0.32
N ASP A 127 3.81 27.62 -1.14
CA ASP A 127 3.64 27.57 -2.60
C ASP A 127 2.79 26.36 -3.01
N ILE A 128 2.99 25.23 -2.35
CA ILE A 128 2.13 24.05 -2.55
C ILE A 128 0.67 24.37 -2.20
N CYS A 129 0.46 25.02 -1.06
CA CYS A 129 -0.89 25.41 -0.62
C CYS A 129 -1.58 26.38 -1.60
N LYS A 130 -0.84 27.33 -2.17
CA LYS A 130 -1.37 28.21 -3.21
C LYS A 130 -1.75 27.44 -4.47
N MET A 131 -0.86 26.56 -4.96
CA MET A 131 -1.17 25.72 -6.13
C MET A 131 -2.42 24.89 -5.90
N LEU A 132 -2.62 24.37 -4.67
CA LEU A 132 -3.81 23.61 -4.35
C LEU A 132 -5.07 24.46 -4.37
N GLN A 133 -5.01 25.71 -3.88
CA GLN A 133 -6.11 26.68 -3.99
C GLN A 133 -6.44 27.05 -5.44
N ASP A 134 -5.42 27.24 -6.29
CA ASP A 134 -5.59 27.56 -7.71
C ASP A 134 -6.33 26.44 -8.46
N ILE A 135 -6.21 25.20 -8.01
CA ILE A 135 -6.92 24.02 -8.54
C ILE A 135 -8.38 23.96 -8.01
N GLY A 136 -8.71 24.71 -6.97
CA GLY A 136 -10.06 24.75 -6.38
C GLY A 136 -10.25 23.92 -5.11
N PHE A 137 -9.17 23.47 -4.50
CA PHE A 137 -9.20 22.78 -3.20
C PHE A 137 -8.85 23.70 -2.04
N GLU A 138 -9.17 23.26 -0.83
CA GLU A 138 -8.71 23.94 0.36
C GLU A 138 -7.19 23.80 0.51
N SER A 139 -6.53 24.87 0.96
CA SER A 139 -5.06 24.99 1.04
C SER A 139 -4.35 23.87 1.82
N ASN A 140 -5.01 23.35 2.85
CA ASN A 140 -4.44 22.32 3.71
C ASN A 140 -4.87 20.89 3.32
N SER A 141 -5.47 20.72 2.15
CA SER A 141 -5.96 19.41 1.67
C SER A 141 -7.08 18.79 2.49
N ASN A 142 -7.83 19.60 3.25
CA ASN A 142 -9.03 19.13 3.92
C ASN A 142 -10.21 19.08 2.95
N GLU A 143 -11.03 18.05 3.07
CA GLU A 143 -12.26 17.92 2.30
C GLU A 143 -13.42 17.51 3.19
N ILE A 144 -14.62 17.83 2.74
CA ILE A 144 -15.85 17.35 3.36
C ILE A 144 -16.08 15.92 2.85
N LEU A 145 -16.24 14.99 3.78
CA LEU A 145 -16.55 13.60 3.46
C LEU A 145 -17.97 13.25 3.94
N TYR A 146 -18.53 12.26 3.26
CA TYR A 146 -19.83 11.70 3.57
C TYR A 146 -19.68 10.28 4.08
N ASN A 147 -20.53 9.90 5.04
CA ASN A 147 -20.53 8.53 5.56
C ASN A 147 -21.00 7.55 4.49
N GLY A 148 -20.21 6.52 4.21
CA GLY A 148 -20.53 5.53 3.19
C GLY A 148 -21.74 4.65 3.53
N MET A 149 -22.08 4.50 4.81
CA MET A 149 -23.21 3.69 5.25
C MET A 149 -24.53 4.47 5.26
N THR A 150 -24.52 5.74 5.73
CA THR A 150 -25.72 6.56 5.90
C THR A 150 -25.90 7.61 4.83
N GLY A 151 -24.83 8.01 4.14
CA GLY A 151 -24.81 9.12 3.20
C GLY A 151 -24.84 10.51 3.85
N GLU A 152 -24.79 10.59 5.16
CA GLU A 152 -24.76 11.84 5.91
C GLU A 152 -23.38 12.49 5.85
N GLN A 153 -23.33 13.80 5.78
CA GLN A 153 -22.08 14.55 5.85
C GLN A 153 -21.42 14.38 7.21
N LEU A 154 -20.10 14.16 7.21
CA LEU A 154 -19.33 14.17 8.46
C LEU A 154 -19.22 15.60 9.00
N GLU A 155 -19.29 15.75 10.31
CA GLU A 155 -19.29 17.06 10.98
C GLU A 155 -17.96 17.81 10.92
N SER A 156 -16.89 17.14 10.51
CA SER A 156 -15.54 17.70 10.46
C SER A 156 -14.93 17.59 9.08
N ASN A 157 -14.04 18.53 8.77
CA ASN A 157 -13.20 18.45 7.59
C ASN A 157 -12.12 17.38 7.78
N ILE A 158 -11.91 16.56 6.77
CA ILE A 158 -10.98 15.44 6.81
C ILE A 158 -9.78 15.72 5.90
N PHE A 159 -8.58 15.58 6.46
CA PHE A 159 -7.34 15.65 5.70
C PHE A 159 -7.22 14.38 4.83
N ILE A 160 -7.21 14.56 3.52
CA ILE A 160 -7.16 13.46 2.55
C ILE A 160 -6.29 13.82 1.35
N GLY A 161 -5.51 12.88 0.89
CA GLY A 161 -4.69 13.00 -0.29
C GLY A 161 -3.90 11.73 -0.57
N PRO A 162 -3.21 11.64 -1.72
CA PRO A 162 -2.41 10.49 -2.09
C PRO A 162 -1.09 10.44 -1.33
N VAL A 163 -0.77 9.28 -0.77
CA VAL A 163 0.50 8.98 -0.11
C VAL A 163 0.97 7.60 -0.56
N PHE A 164 2.25 7.44 -0.77
CA PHE A 164 2.82 6.14 -1.11
C PHE A 164 2.86 5.23 0.13
N TYR A 165 2.20 4.09 0.03
CA TYR A 165 2.21 3.03 1.04
C TYR A 165 2.76 1.73 0.48
N GLN A 166 3.46 0.97 1.30
CA GLN A 166 4.05 -0.31 0.94
C GLN A 166 3.74 -1.37 1.99
N ARG A 167 3.51 -2.59 1.53
CA ARG A 167 3.31 -3.74 2.40
C ARG A 167 4.67 -4.25 2.87
N LEU A 168 4.80 -4.48 4.18
CA LEU A 168 6.00 -5.07 4.74
C LEU A 168 5.94 -6.60 4.68
N LYS A 169 7.10 -7.25 4.72
CA LYS A 169 7.22 -8.72 4.71
C LYS A 169 6.62 -9.43 5.93
N HIS A 170 6.30 -8.68 6.99
CA HIS A 170 5.72 -9.19 8.23
C HIS A 170 4.22 -9.42 8.06
N MET A 171 3.85 -10.59 7.55
CA MET A 171 2.46 -11.02 7.34
C MET A 171 2.05 -12.00 8.44
N VAL A 172 0.81 -11.90 8.91
CA VAL A 172 0.28 -12.73 9.98
C VAL A 172 0.33 -14.21 9.64
N ASN A 173 -0.04 -14.56 8.40
CA ASN A 173 -0.10 -15.96 7.95
C ASN A 173 1.27 -16.66 7.96
N ASP A 174 2.37 -15.91 7.84
CA ASP A 174 3.73 -16.47 7.90
C ASP A 174 4.24 -16.66 9.34
N LYS A 175 3.53 -16.15 10.33
CA LYS A 175 3.91 -16.18 11.76
C LYS A 175 3.10 -17.14 12.59
N GLN A 176 2.18 -17.87 11.99
CA GLN A 176 1.41 -18.89 12.68
C GLN A 176 2.30 -20.10 12.97
N HIS A 177 2.44 -20.41 14.25
CA HIS A 177 3.09 -21.62 14.74
C HIS A 177 2.00 -22.53 15.32
N SER A 178 1.86 -23.71 14.78
CA SER A 178 1.01 -24.78 15.30
C SER A 178 1.86 -25.92 15.85
#